data_a230c670d8b984f86de03ed8e3cdffdf
#
_entry.id   a230c670d8b984f86de03ed8e3cdffdf
#
_cell.length_a   1.000
_cell.length_b   1.000
_cell.length_c   1.000
_cell.angle_alpha   90.00
_cell.angle_beta   90.00
_cell.angle_gamma   90.00
#
_symmetry.space_group_name_H-M   'P 1'
#
loop_
_entity.id
_entity.type
_entity.pdbx_description
1 polymer ?
#
loop_
_entity_poly.entity_id
_entity_poly.type
_entity_poly.pdbx_seq_one_letter_code
_entity_poly.pdbx_strand_id
1 'polypeptide(L)'
;IDQGAIWPESADEIDPQIAKSAEHWSFKPLIRPAVPSPSNPRWANSPIDAFILARLDQEKLHPTPPATKEALLRRVTFDLTGLPPSPDEIRAFVRDARPEAYADVVDRLLASPAYGERWARHWLDLVRYADSGGYETDIYYEQAWRYRDYVIRSFN
;
A
#
# COMPACT_ATOMS: atom_id res chain seq x y z
N ILE A 1 -7.03 13.16 36.84
CA ILE A 1 -6.96 11.72 37.16
C ILE A 1 -7.69 11.48 38.51
N ASP A 2 -7.59 12.38 39.45
CA ASP A 2 -8.23 12.25 40.77
C ASP A 2 -9.76 12.41 40.79
N GLN A 3 -10.39 12.79 39.67
CA GLN A 3 -11.83 12.87 39.51
C GLN A 3 -12.45 11.62 38.88
N GLY A 4 -11.60 10.64 38.50
CA GLY A 4 -12.02 9.41 37.80
C GLY A 4 -12.66 9.68 36.43
N ALA A 5 -12.36 8.87 35.45
CA ALA A 5 -13.13 8.86 34.22
C ALA A 5 -14.53 8.29 34.54
N ILE A 6 -15.58 9.10 34.36
CA ILE A 6 -16.95 8.62 34.52
C ILE A 6 -17.21 7.64 33.37
N TRP A 7 -17.34 6.36 33.72
CA TRP A 7 -17.71 5.33 32.75
C TRP A 7 -19.26 5.20 32.72
N PRO A 8 -19.90 5.13 31.57
CA PRO A 8 -21.33 4.95 31.49
C PRO A 8 -21.77 3.68 32.22
N GLU A 9 -22.74 3.79 33.15
CA GLU A 9 -23.26 2.64 33.90
C GLU A 9 -24.27 1.80 33.11
N SER A 10 -24.79 2.35 31.99
CA SER A 10 -25.75 1.67 31.12
C SER A 10 -25.48 1.94 29.64
N ALA A 11 -25.98 1.06 28.78
CA ALA A 11 -25.90 1.23 27.33
C ALA A 11 -26.66 2.48 26.83
N ASP A 12 -27.58 3.00 27.62
CA ASP A 12 -28.41 4.18 27.29
C ASP A 12 -27.60 5.50 27.44
N GLU A 13 -26.45 5.46 28.13
CA GLU A 13 -25.55 6.58 28.32
C GLU A 13 -24.45 6.63 27.24
N ILE A 14 -24.41 5.67 26.31
CA ILE A 14 -23.47 5.69 25.21
C ILE A 14 -23.81 6.87 24.29
N ASP A 15 -22.82 7.73 24.07
CA ASP A 15 -22.94 8.86 23.13
C ASP A 15 -23.56 8.36 21.80
N PRO A 16 -24.65 9.02 21.34
CA PRO A 16 -25.29 8.69 20.07
C PRO A 16 -24.33 8.66 18.87
N GLN A 17 -23.20 9.37 18.94
CA GLN A 17 -22.15 9.30 17.93
C GLN A 17 -21.38 7.95 17.96
N ILE A 18 -21.15 7.40 19.16
CA ILE A 18 -20.52 6.08 19.32
C ILE A 18 -21.47 4.99 18.84
N ALA A 19 -22.77 5.10 19.17
CA ALA A 19 -23.78 4.17 18.68
C ALA A 19 -23.88 4.18 17.15
N LYS A 20 -23.84 5.36 16.52
CA LYS A 20 -23.79 5.49 15.05
C LYS A 20 -22.49 4.94 14.44
N SER A 21 -21.37 5.04 15.16
CA SER A 21 -20.10 4.50 14.67
C SER A 21 -20.14 2.97 14.54
N ALA A 22 -20.91 2.27 15.38
CA ALA A 22 -21.08 0.82 15.29
C ALA A 22 -21.81 0.38 14.00
N GLU A 23 -22.60 1.28 13.39
CA GLU A 23 -23.26 1.03 12.11
C GLU A 23 -22.37 1.29 10.89
N HIS A 24 -21.19 1.88 11.09
CA HIS A 24 -20.26 2.18 10.02
C HIS A 24 -19.84 0.89 9.29
N TRP A 25 -19.74 0.97 7.98
CA TRP A 25 -19.47 -0.18 7.12
C TRP A 25 -18.22 -0.98 7.52
N SER A 26 -17.17 -0.32 8.04
CA SER A 26 -15.89 -0.95 8.44
C SER A 26 -16.01 -1.87 9.66
N PHE A 27 -17.08 -1.74 10.46
CA PHE A 27 -17.34 -2.59 11.63
C PHE A 27 -18.36 -3.70 11.34
N LYS A 28 -18.93 -3.72 10.14
CA LYS A 28 -19.86 -4.80 9.75
C LYS A 28 -19.07 -6.06 9.34
N PRO A 29 -19.64 -7.26 9.55
CA PRO A 29 -19.03 -8.49 9.06
C PRO A 29 -18.74 -8.42 7.55
N LEU A 30 -17.60 -8.96 7.14
CA LEU A 30 -17.23 -9.01 5.73
C LEU A 30 -18.20 -9.92 4.96
N ILE A 31 -18.73 -9.39 3.89
CA ILE A 31 -19.53 -10.14 2.92
C ILE A 31 -18.83 -10.12 1.57
N ARG A 32 -18.99 -11.19 0.79
CA ARG A 32 -18.46 -11.23 -0.58
C ARG A 32 -19.53 -10.66 -1.53
N PRO A 33 -19.34 -9.43 -2.05
CA PRO A 33 -20.32 -8.85 -2.97
C PRO A 33 -20.23 -9.52 -4.35
N ALA A 34 -21.33 -9.45 -5.10
CA ALA A 34 -21.32 -9.85 -6.52
C ALA A 34 -20.43 -8.88 -7.32
N VAL A 35 -19.62 -9.44 -8.22
CA VAL A 35 -18.79 -8.60 -9.10
C VAL A 35 -19.71 -7.87 -10.10
N PRO A 36 -19.65 -6.54 -10.17
CA PRO A 36 -20.51 -5.77 -11.07
C PRO A 36 -20.13 -6.01 -12.54
N SER A 37 -21.09 -5.75 -13.42
CA SER A 37 -20.86 -5.74 -14.88
C SER A 37 -20.75 -4.29 -15.35
N PRO A 38 -19.52 -3.75 -15.51
CA PRO A 38 -19.30 -2.35 -15.88
C PRO A 38 -19.56 -2.11 -17.36
N SER A 39 -19.67 -0.84 -17.75
CA SER A 39 -19.94 -0.40 -19.13
C SER A 39 -18.87 -0.84 -20.13
N ASN A 40 -17.61 -0.95 -19.70
CA ASN A 40 -16.48 -1.38 -20.52
C ASN A 40 -15.77 -2.61 -19.93
N PRO A 41 -16.31 -3.83 -20.12
CA PRO A 41 -15.71 -5.05 -19.57
C PRO A 41 -14.30 -5.35 -20.09
N ARG A 42 -13.90 -4.79 -21.24
CA ARG A 42 -12.55 -5.01 -21.81
C ARG A 42 -11.46 -4.24 -21.07
N TRP A 43 -11.83 -3.19 -20.36
CA TRP A 43 -10.89 -2.43 -19.52
C TRP A 43 -10.60 -3.15 -18.21
N ALA A 44 -11.59 -3.86 -17.66
CA ALA A 44 -11.50 -4.56 -16.40
C ALA A 44 -10.75 -5.89 -16.57
N ASN A 45 -9.51 -5.98 -16.07
CA ASN A 45 -8.70 -7.19 -16.12
C ASN A 45 -8.87 -8.06 -14.87
N SER A 46 -9.50 -7.52 -13.83
CA SER A 46 -9.72 -8.18 -12.55
C SER A 46 -11.07 -7.80 -11.94
N PRO A 47 -11.60 -8.58 -10.97
CA PRO A 47 -12.79 -8.18 -10.22
C PRO A 47 -12.66 -6.80 -9.55
N ILE A 48 -11.46 -6.43 -9.08
CA ILE A 48 -11.21 -5.11 -8.50
C ILE A 48 -11.44 -4.00 -9.53
N ASP A 49 -10.93 -4.19 -10.75
CA ASP A 49 -11.14 -3.23 -11.83
C ASP A 49 -12.63 -3.07 -12.16
N ALA A 50 -13.40 -4.17 -12.10
CA ALA A 50 -14.85 -4.13 -12.32
C ALA A 50 -15.56 -3.25 -11.27
N PHE A 51 -15.19 -3.34 -10.00
CA PHE A 51 -15.74 -2.47 -8.95
C PHE A 51 -15.31 -1.01 -9.15
N ILE A 52 -14.06 -0.75 -9.50
CA ILE A 52 -13.57 0.60 -9.79
C ILE A 52 -14.33 1.21 -10.96
N LEU A 53 -14.46 0.46 -12.06
CA LEU A 53 -15.13 0.97 -13.26
C LEU A 53 -16.63 1.19 -13.02
N ALA A 54 -17.30 0.29 -12.29
CA ALA A 54 -18.69 0.50 -11.90
C ALA A 54 -18.89 1.78 -11.07
N ARG A 55 -17.91 2.12 -10.21
CA ARG A 55 -17.97 3.39 -9.46
C ARG A 55 -17.73 4.60 -10.37
N LEU A 56 -16.78 4.50 -11.30
CA LEU A 56 -16.57 5.54 -12.32
C LEU A 56 -17.83 5.76 -13.17
N ASP A 57 -18.49 4.68 -13.60
CA ASP A 57 -19.75 4.75 -14.38
C ASP A 57 -20.84 5.49 -13.60
N GLN A 58 -20.99 5.24 -12.29
CA GLN A 58 -21.95 5.93 -11.42
C GLN A 58 -21.70 7.45 -11.38
N GLU A 59 -20.42 7.84 -11.33
CA GLU A 59 -20.00 9.25 -11.30
C GLU A 59 -19.88 9.87 -12.71
N LYS A 60 -20.21 9.11 -13.78
CA LYS A 60 -20.07 9.52 -15.19
C LYS A 60 -18.63 9.91 -15.55
N LEU A 61 -17.67 9.27 -14.95
CA LEU A 61 -16.24 9.42 -15.21
C LEU A 61 -15.72 8.29 -16.08
N HIS A 62 -14.66 8.56 -16.81
CA HIS A 62 -13.98 7.56 -17.64
C HIS A 62 -12.55 7.32 -17.16
N PRO A 63 -12.03 6.09 -17.28
CA PRO A 63 -10.62 5.83 -17.01
C PRO A 63 -9.73 6.69 -17.91
N THR A 64 -8.60 7.13 -17.36
CA THR A 64 -7.55 7.79 -18.15
C THR A 64 -6.88 6.76 -19.08
N PRO A 65 -6.25 7.23 -20.19
CA PRO A 65 -5.45 6.34 -21.04
C PRO A 65 -4.34 5.62 -20.25
N PRO A 66 -3.90 4.44 -20.70
CA PRO A 66 -2.76 3.75 -20.11
C PRO A 66 -1.53 4.65 -20.03
N ALA A 67 -0.71 4.46 -18.99
CA ALA A 67 0.54 5.18 -18.84
C ALA A 67 1.51 4.85 -19.99
N THR A 68 2.37 5.81 -20.35
CA THR A 68 3.48 5.53 -21.28
C THR A 68 4.46 4.53 -20.63
N LYS A 69 5.27 3.86 -21.45
CA LYS A 69 6.28 2.91 -20.97
C LYS A 69 7.24 3.56 -19.96
N GLU A 70 7.67 4.78 -20.22
CA GLU A 70 8.56 5.54 -19.33
C GLU A 70 7.89 5.80 -17.97
N ALA A 71 6.63 6.25 -18.00
CA ALA A 71 5.87 6.51 -16.77
C ALA A 71 5.61 5.22 -15.98
N LEU A 72 5.29 4.12 -16.69
CA LEU A 72 5.08 2.82 -16.08
C LEU A 72 6.36 2.29 -15.41
N LEU A 73 7.48 2.31 -16.13
CA LEU A 73 8.78 1.90 -15.59
C LEU A 73 9.16 2.74 -14.36
N ARG A 74 9.02 4.07 -14.47
CA ARG A 74 9.33 4.96 -13.35
C ARG A 74 8.49 4.63 -12.11
N ARG A 75 7.19 4.41 -12.28
CA ARG A 75 6.30 4.08 -11.15
C ARG A 75 6.71 2.77 -10.49
N VAL A 76 6.85 1.69 -11.24
CA VAL A 76 7.17 0.38 -10.67
C VAL A 76 8.55 0.36 -10.02
N THR A 77 9.55 1.07 -10.58
CA THR A 77 10.89 1.13 -9.99
C THR A 77 10.86 1.88 -8.65
N PHE A 78 10.16 3.02 -8.57
CA PHE A 78 9.97 3.73 -7.29
C PHE A 78 9.20 2.91 -6.26
N ASP A 79 8.15 2.22 -6.67
CA ASP A 79 7.35 1.42 -5.74
C ASP A 79 8.16 0.27 -5.15
N LEU A 80 8.90 -0.45 -5.98
CA LEU A 80 9.62 -1.66 -5.56
C LEU A 80 10.97 -1.37 -4.91
N THR A 81 11.71 -0.35 -5.37
CA THR A 81 13.07 -0.09 -4.90
C THR A 81 13.28 1.26 -4.22
N GLY A 82 12.31 2.18 -4.33
CA GLY A 82 12.42 3.53 -3.80
C GLY A 82 13.34 4.45 -4.61
N LEU A 83 13.87 3.98 -5.74
CA LEU A 83 14.83 4.70 -6.60
C LEU A 83 14.28 4.89 -8.02
N PRO A 84 14.69 5.93 -8.76
CA PRO A 84 14.32 6.07 -10.16
C PRO A 84 15.09 5.05 -11.03
N PRO A 85 14.52 4.64 -12.19
CA PRO A 85 15.24 3.85 -13.16
C PRO A 85 16.37 4.68 -13.79
N SER A 86 17.45 4.04 -14.19
CA SER A 86 18.52 4.66 -14.96
C SER A 86 18.07 5.00 -16.39
N PRO A 87 18.75 5.96 -17.08
CA PRO A 87 18.46 6.25 -18.48
C PRO A 87 18.60 5.04 -19.41
N ASP A 88 19.52 4.11 -19.10
CA ASP A 88 19.70 2.90 -19.90
C ASP A 88 18.55 1.92 -19.73
N GLU A 89 18.05 1.73 -18.51
CA GLU A 89 16.87 0.92 -18.24
C GLU A 89 15.64 1.47 -18.94
N ILE A 90 15.46 2.80 -18.94
CA ILE A 90 14.35 3.43 -19.67
C ILE A 90 14.47 3.13 -21.16
N ARG A 91 15.64 3.34 -21.75
CA ARG A 91 15.88 3.09 -23.18
C ARG A 91 15.64 1.61 -23.54
N ALA A 92 16.13 0.69 -22.72
CA ALA A 92 15.94 -0.74 -22.91
C ALA A 92 14.45 -1.13 -22.89
N PHE A 93 13.73 -0.71 -21.85
CA PHE A 93 12.31 -1.05 -21.69
C PHE A 93 11.43 -0.43 -22.78
N VAL A 94 11.70 0.81 -23.19
CA VAL A 94 10.92 1.48 -24.27
C VAL A 94 11.08 0.74 -25.59
N ARG A 95 12.28 0.25 -25.90
CA ARG A 95 12.57 -0.51 -27.14
C ARG A 95 12.06 -1.93 -27.13
N ASP A 96 11.84 -2.51 -25.96
CA ASP A 96 11.37 -3.89 -25.83
C ASP A 96 9.88 -3.99 -26.14
N ALA A 97 9.54 -4.58 -27.29
CA ALA A 97 8.16 -4.73 -27.75
C ALA A 97 7.51 -6.07 -27.33
N ARG A 98 8.21 -6.91 -26.57
CA ARG A 98 7.68 -8.20 -26.10
C ARG A 98 6.54 -7.99 -25.11
N PRO A 99 5.50 -8.85 -25.14
CA PRO A 99 4.42 -8.81 -24.15
C PRO A 99 4.92 -8.96 -22.70
N GLU A 100 5.97 -9.76 -22.50
CA GLU A 100 6.54 -10.10 -21.18
C GLU A 100 7.48 -9.00 -20.64
N ALA A 101 7.83 -7.99 -21.43
CA ALA A 101 8.83 -6.98 -21.07
C ALA A 101 8.56 -6.31 -19.69
N TYR A 102 7.30 -6.07 -19.36
CA TYR A 102 6.94 -5.48 -18.08
C TYR A 102 7.09 -6.48 -16.92
N ALA A 103 6.69 -7.73 -17.12
CA ALA A 103 6.86 -8.79 -16.13
C ALA A 103 8.34 -9.02 -15.82
N ASP A 104 9.20 -9.09 -16.85
CA ASP A 104 10.66 -9.22 -16.71
C ASP A 104 11.25 -8.07 -15.88
N VAL A 105 10.75 -6.85 -16.07
CA VAL A 105 11.18 -5.69 -15.24
C VAL A 105 10.76 -5.88 -13.79
N VAL A 106 9.52 -6.29 -13.54
CA VAL A 106 9.00 -6.53 -12.17
C VAL A 106 9.83 -7.60 -11.47
N ASP A 107 10.07 -8.75 -12.12
CA ASP A 107 10.84 -9.85 -11.55
C ASP A 107 12.27 -9.43 -11.22
N ARG A 108 12.91 -8.67 -12.10
CA ARG A 108 14.24 -8.11 -11.85
C ARG A 108 14.27 -7.15 -10.65
N LEU A 109 13.28 -6.29 -10.52
CA LEU A 109 13.19 -5.35 -9.41
C LEU A 109 12.91 -6.06 -8.08
N LEU A 110 12.05 -7.09 -8.08
CA LEU A 110 11.78 -7.92 -6.91
C LEU A 110 13.02 -8.71 -6.47
N ALA A 111 13.88 -9.12 -7.40
CA ALA A 111 15.15 -9.79 -7.11
C ALA A 111 16.27 -8.82 -6.69
N SER A 112 16.02 -7.52 -6.67
CA SER A 112 17.01 -6.52 -6.27
C SER A 112 17.11 -6.41 -4.75
N PRO A 113 18.33 -6.33 -4.17
CA PRO A 113 18.49 -6.04 -2.73
C PRO A 113 17.79 -4.76 -2.27
N ALA A 114 17.64 -3.77 -3.16
CA ALA A 114 16.92 -2.53 -2.87
C ALA A 114 15.42 -2.75 -2.60
N TYR A 115 14.83 -3.87 -3.05
CA TYR A 115 13.46 -4.25 -2.72
C TYR A 115 13.28 -4.43 -1.21
N GLY A 116 14.13 -5.25 -0.59
CA GLY A 116 14.08 -5.45 0.86
C GLY A 116 14.34 -4.17 1.64
N GLU A 117 15.31 -3.33 1.22
CA GLU A 117 15.58 -2.03 1.85
C GLU A 117 14.35 -1.11 1.78
N ARG A 118 13.64 -1.10 0.66
CA ARG A 118 12.43 -0.30 0.46
C ARG A 118 11.26 -0.83 1.27
N TRP A 119 10.98 -2.14 1.18
CA TRP A 119 9.77 -2.73 1.74
C TRP A 119 9.87 -3.07 3.23
N ALA A 120 11.07 -3.30 3.75
CA ALA A 120 11.30 -3.45 5.17
C ALA A 120 10.81 -2.24 5.98
N ARG A 121 10.82 -1.04 5.41
CA ARG A 121 10.32 0.19 6.08
C ARG A 121 8.87 0.06 6.51
N HIS A 122 8.01 -0.54 5.68
CA HIS A 122 6.60 -0.73 6.02
C HIS A 122 6.42 -1.63 7.24
N TRP A 123 7.22 -2.66 7.36
CA TRP A 123 7.23 -3.52 8.54
C TRP A 123 7.82 -2.81 9.76
N LEU A 124 8.93 -2.12 9.57
CA LEU A 124 9.60 -1.39 10.66
C LEU A 124 8.71 -0.28 11.25
N ASP A 125 7.89 0.38 10.42
CA ASP A 125 6.88 1.34 10.88
C ASP A 125 5.80 0.68 11.74
N LEU A 126 5.31 -0.49 11.34
CA LEU A 126 4.30 -1.24 12.10
C LEU A 126 4.79 -1.64 13.50
N VAL A 127 6.05 -2.06 13.61
CA VAL A 127 6.67 -2.46 14.89
C VAL A 127 7.30 -1.28 15.63
N ARG A 128 7.15 -0.07 15.11
CA ARG A 128 7.70 1.17 15.69
C ARG A 128 9.20 1.08 15.94
N TYR A 129 9.95 0.56 14.96
CA TYR A 129 11.40 0.47 15.01
C TYR A 129 12.03 1.86 15.08
N ALA A 130 13.03 2.01 15.95
CA ALA A 130 13.89 3.18 16.00
C ALA A 130 15.31 2.78 16.40
N ASP A 131 16.30 3.56 16.00
CA ASP A 131 17.71 3.38 16.39
C ASP A 131 17.99 4.00 17.78
N SER A 132 17.06 4.82 18.30
CA SER A 132 17.17 5.46 19.62
C SER A 132 15.82 5.56 20.30
N GLY A 133 15.84 5.85 21.61
CA GLY A 133 14.65 6.06 22.42
C GLY A 133 13.91 7.36 22.12
N GLY A 134 14.59 8.33 21.52
CA GLY A 134 14.06 9.65 21.28
C GLY A 134 13.80 10.44 22.57
N TYR A 135 13.13 11.59 22.43
CA TYR A 135 12.77 12.47 23.53
C TYR A 135 13.99 13.02 24.29
N GLU A 136 13.85 13.43 25.56
CA GLU A 136 14.88 14.17 26.32
C GLU A 136 16.19 13.40 26.53
N THR A 137 16.13 12.07 26.67
CA THR A 137 17.31 11.24 26.96
C THR A 137 17.94 10.63 25.71
N ASP A 138 17.19 10.48 24.64
CA ASP A 138 17.57 9.96 23.32
C ASP A 138 18.69 8.88 23.34
N ILE A 139 18.48 7.84 24.15
CA ILE A 139 19.45 6.76 24.30
C ILE A 139 19.52 5.97 23.00
N TYR A 140 20.72 5.87 22.42
CA TYR A 140 20.98 5.10 21.22
C TYR A 140 21.01 3.59 21.50
N TYR A 141 20.33 2.81 20.66
CA TYR A 141 20.28 1.35 20.76
C TYR A 141 21.31 0.70 19.84
N GLU A 142 22.51 0.45 20.35
CA GLU A 142 23.67 -0.05 19.57
C GLU A 142 23.39 -1.31 18.75
N GLN A 143 22.42 -2.12 19.14
CA GLN A 143 22.10 -3.40 18.51
C GLN A 143 20.81 -3.36 17.66
N ALA A 144 20.12 -2.23 17.58
CA ALA A 144 18.84 -2.13 16.85
C ALA A 144 18.97 -2.49 15.37
N TRP A 145 20.08 -2.12 14.74
CA TRP A 145 20.37 -2.42 13.34
C TRP A 145 20.26 -3.92 12.99
N ARG A 146 20.51 -4.84 13.95
CA ARG A 146 20.42 -6.29 13.72
C ARG A 146 19.01 -6.71 13.35
N TYR A 147 18.01 -6.11 14.01
CA TYR A 147 16.61 -6.37 13.69
C TYR A 147 16.25 -5.78 12.33
N ARG A 148 16.65 -4.55 12.05
CA ARG A 148 16.43 -3.92 10.74
C ARG A 148 17.02 -4.78 9.61
N ASP A 149 18.26 -5.20 9.75
CA ASP A 149 18.95 -6.00 8.74
C ASP A 149 18.32 -7.40 8.59
N TYR A 150 17.83 -7.97 9.69
CA TYR A 150 17.07 -9.21 9.63
C TYR A 150 15.78 -9.04 8.80
N VAL A 151 15.03 -7.97 9.04
CA VAL A 151 13.80 -7.68 8.29
C VAL A 151 14.11 -7.46 6.81
N ILE A 152 15.12 -6.66 6.46
CA ILE A 152 15.56 -6.43 5.06
C ILE A 152 15.86 -7.76 4.37
N ARG A 153 16.66 -8.62 5.00
CA ARG A 153 16.98 -9.95 4.44
C ARG A 153 15.77 -10.87 4.32
N SER A 154 14.76 -10.69 5.16
CA SER A 154 13.53 -11.49 5.11
C SER A 154 12.60 -11.10 3.96
N PHE A 155 12.72 -9.88 3.44
CA PHE A 155 12.01 -9.42 2.24
C PHE A 155 12.72 -9.84 0.95
N ASN A 156 14.04 -9.99 0.96
CA ASN A 156 14.86 -10.44 -0.17
C ASN A 156 15.00 -11.97 -0.20
#